data_ae9de91b98ce2a4831ee9cd2f6948b84
#
_entry.id   ae9de91b98ce2a4831ee9cd2f6948b84
#
_cell.length_a   1.000
_cell.length_b   1.000
_cell.length_c   1.000
_cell.angle_alpha   90.00
_cell.angle_beta   90.00
_cell.angle_gamma   90.00
#
_symmetry.space_group_name_H-M   'P 1'
#
loop_
_entity.id
_entity.type
_entity.pdbx_description
1 polymer ?
#
loop_
_entity_poly.entity_id
_entity_poly.type
_entity_poly.pdbx_seq_one_letter_code
_entity_poly.pdbx_strand_id
1 'polypeptide(L)'
;MKLYEVKEILDAEVLSGEDKLDQEVFGACGADLMSDVLAWKGDKGVLLTGLTNPQVVRTAEVVGDVKCIVFVRGKRPSTETVELAKEAGIVLMRCKYPMFVACGLLFSRGLVPDEYGEISRIL
;
A
#
# COMPACT_ATOMS: atom_id res chain seq x y z
N MET A 1 7.18 9.92 3.52
CA MET A 1 5.90 9.80 4.26
C MET A 1 5.99 8.60 5.20
N LYS A 2 5.55 8.76 6.43
CA LYS A 2 5.49 7.65 7.38
C LYS A 2 4.20 6.86 7.21
N LEU A 3 4.19 5.58 7.57
CA LEU A 3 2.98 4.77 7.45
C LEU A 3 1.83 5.29 8.33
N TYR A 4 2.11 5.90 9.50
CA TYR A 4 1.03 6.49 10.29
C TYR A 4 0.35 7.64 9.55
N GLU A 5 1.07 8.36 8.67
CA GLU A 5 0.47 9.40 7.84
C GLU A 5 -0.43 8.80 6.76
N VAL A 6 0.00 7.69 6.16
CA VAL A 6 -0.83 6.93 5.21
C VAL A 6 -2.15 6.54 5.88
N LYS A 7 -2.06 6.01 7.10
CA LYS A 7 -3.24 5.64 7.88
C LYS A 7 -4.18 6.83 8.08
N GLU A 8 -3.65 7.97 8.46
CA GLU A 8 -4.46 9.17 8.70
C GLU A 8 -5.09 9.72 7.42
N ILE A 9 -4.32 9.80 6.35
CA ILE A 9 -4.81 10.31 5.06
C ILE A 9 -5.96 9.47 4.53
N LEU A 10 -5.87 8.16 4.67
CA LEU A 10 -6.87 7.23 4.17
C LEU A 10 -7.97 6.90 5.19
N ASP A 11 -7.88 7.45 6.38
CA ASP A 11 -8.77 7.08 7.49
C ASP A 11 -8.85 5.55 7.60
N ALA A 12 -7.69 4.92 7.60
CA ALA A 12 -7.57 3.47 7.49
C ALA A 12 -7.56 2.78 8.85
N GLU A 13 -8.04 1.55 8.86
CA GLU A 13 -7.92 0.64 10.00
C GLU A 13 -6.65 -0.18 9.81
N VAL A 14 -5.80 -0.24 10.84
CA VAL A 14 -4.62 -1.10 10.81
C VAL A 14 -5.02 -2.50 11.21
N LEU A 15 -4.76 -3.48 10.34
CA LEU A 15 -5.11 -4.87 10.57
C LEU A 15 -3.97 -5.68 11.19
N SER A 16 -2.73 -5.29 10.91
CA SER A 16 -1.54 -5.87 11.52
C SER A 16 -0.35 -4.94 11.33
N GLY A 17 0.66 -5.08 12.19
CA GLY A 17 1.89 -4.29 12.09
C GLY A 17 1.81 -2.94 12.78
N GLU A 18 0.99 -2.80 13.82
CA GLU A 18 0.82 -1.55 14.56
C GLU A 18 2.13 -0.99 15.11
N ASP A 19 3.10 -1.85 15.37
CA ASP A 19 4.42 -1.46 15.88
C ASP A 19 5.36 -0.94 14.80
N LYS A 20 4.94 -0.94 13.53
CA LYS A 20 5.76 -0.57 12.38
C LYS A 20 5.29 0.68 11.65
N LEU A 21 4.41 1.48 12.24
CA LEU A 21 3.82 2.63 11.59
C LEU A 21 4.77 3.81 11.42
N ASP A 22 5.94 3.78 12.02
CA ASP A 22 6.96 4.81 11.86
C ASP A 22 7.89 4.57 10.67
N GLN A 23 7.69 3.48 9.92
CA GLN A 23 8.47 3.22 8.72
C GLN A 23 8.19 4.27 7.65
N GLU A 24 9.26 4.65 6.95
CA GLU A 24 9.20 5.62 5.86
C GLU A 24 8.89 4.91 4.54
N VAL A 25 8.00 5.49 3.73
CA VAL A 25 7.70 5.02 2.37
C VAL A 25 7.88 6.18 1.40
N PHE A 26 8.28 5.88 0.16
CA PHE A 26 8.65 6.88 -0.84
C PHE A 26 7.83 6.78 -2.11
N GLY A 27 6.96 5.80 -2.22
CA GLY A 27 6.11 5.61 -3.38
C GLY A 27 5.01 4.61 -3.11
N ALA A 28 4.15 4.45 -4.10
CA ALA A 28 3.01 3.55 -4.00
C ALA A 28 2.67 2.98 -5.37
N CYS A 29 1.99 1.84 -5.36
CA CYS A 29 1.46 1.19 -6.56
C CYS A 29 0.01 0.81 -6.28
N GLY A 30 -0.90 1.18 -7.17
CA GLY A 30 -2.31 0.79 -7.08
C GLY A 30 -2.64 -0.16 -8.21
N ALA A 31 -2.90 -1.43 -7.90
CA ALA A 31 -3.19 -2.43 -8.91
C ALA A 31 -3.89 -3.65 -8.32
N ASP A 32 -4.77 -4.26 -9.12
CA ASP A 32 -5.40 -5.53 -8.79
C ASP A 32 -4.77 -6.70 -9.56
N LEU A 33 -4.03 -6.42 -10.64
CA LEU A 33 -3.34 -7.45 -11.39
C LEU A 33 -1.90 -7.57 -10.88
N MET A 34 -1.58 -8.69 -10.27
CA MET A 34 -0.28 -8.89 -9.64
C MET A 34 0.88 -8.87 -10.62
N SER A 35 0.66 -9.24 -11.88
CA SER A 35 1.69 -9.11 -12.91
C SER A 35 2.09 -7.65 -13.15
N ASP A 36 1.15 -6.71 -13.00
CA ASP A 36 1.46 -5.28 -13.09
C ASP A 36 2.33 -4.83 -11.93
N VAL A 37 2.05 -5.34 -10.72
CA VAL A 37 2.84 -5.03 -9.54
C VAL A 37 4.28 -5.50 -9.73
N LEU A 38 4.46 -6.71 -10.25
CA LEU A 38 5.79 -7.28 -10.51
C LEU A 38 6.54 -6.51 -11.59
N ALA A 39 5.84 -6.01 -12.61
CA ALA A 39 6.44 -5.28 -13.74
C ALA A 39 6.83 -3.83 -13.37
N TRP A 40 6.17 -3.24 -12.38
CA TRP A 40 6.43 -1.87 -11.97
C TRP A 40 7.84 -1.74 -11.39
N LYS A 41 8.59 -0.75 -11.84
CA LYS A 41 9.99 -0.56 -11.41
C LYS A 41 10.21 0.59 -10.42
N GLY A 42 9.19 1.36 -10.12
CA GLY A 42 9.27 2.43 -9.14
C GLY A 42 9.21 1.92 -7.71
N ASP A 43 9.38 2.82 -6.76
CA ASP A 43 9.24 2.50 -5.34
C ASP A 43 7.79 2.11 -5.04
N LYS A 44 7.59 0.97 -4.40
CA LYS A 44 6.29 0.39 -4.10
C LYS A 44 6.09 0.22 -2.60
N GLY A 45 6.58 1.16 -1.82
CA GLY A 45 6.45 1.08 -0.37
C GLY A 45 5.04 0.78 0.10
N VAL A 46 4.02 1.33 -0.59
CA VAL A 46 2.60 1.05 -0.31
C VAL A 46 1.97 0.41 -1.54
N LEU A 47 1.40 -0.77 -1.38
CA LEU A 47 0.59 -1.43 -2.42
C LEU A 47 -0.88 -1.26 -2.06
N LEU A 48 -1.65 -0.61 -2.95
CA LEU A 48 -3.10 -0.49 -2.79
C LEU A 48 -3.78 -1.48 -3.73
N THR A 49 -4.68 -2.28 -3.21
CA THR A 49 -5.33 -3.34 -4.00
C THR A 49 -6.70 -3.69 -3.44
N GLY A 50 -7.57 -4.19 -4.31
CA GLY A 50 -8.84 -4.78 -3.90
C GLY A 50 -8.76 -6.29 -3.74
N LEU A 51 -7.62 -6.91 -4.06
CA LEU A 51 -7.43 -8.35 -3.87
C LEU A 51 -7.07 -8.64 -2.42
N THR A 52 -7.69 -9.66 -1.84
CA THR A 52 -7.58 -9.95 -0.41
C THR A 52 -7.00 -11.33 -0.10
N ASN A 53 -6.56 -12.04 -1.13
CA ASN A 53 -6.03 -13.41 -0.97
C ASN A 53 -4.54 -13.42 -0.63
N PRO A 54 -4.01 -14.56 -0.15
CA PRO A 54 -2.60 -14.65 0.25
C PRO A 54 -1.59 -14.35 -0.86
N GLN A 55 -1.98 -14.49 -2.13
CA GLN A 55 -1.07 -14.22 -3.25
C GLN A 55 -0.58 -12.77 -3.26
N VAL A 56 -1.38 -11.85 -2.74
CA VAL A 56 -1.00 -10.43 -2.64
C VAL A 56 0.25 -10.27 -1.76
N VAL A 57 0.28 -10.98 -0.62
CA VAL A 57 1.42 -10.93 0.30
C VAL A 57 2.65 -11.59 -0.35
N ARG A 58 2.47 -12.71 -1.03
CA ARG A 58 3.57 -13.40 -1.71
C ARG A 58 4.19 -12.51 -2.79
N THR A 59 3.36 -11.82 -3.56
CA THR A 59 3.82 -10.88 -4.58
C THR A 59 4.61 -9.73 -3.92
N ALA A 60 4.10 -9.18 -2.83
CA ALA A 60 4.77 -8.11 -2.09
C ALA A 60 6.15 -8.56 -1.59
N GLU A 61 6.27 -9.79 -1.13
CA GLU A 61 7.56 -10.33 -0.71
C GLU A 61 8.55 -10.47 -1.87
N VAL A 62 8.07 -10.91 -3.04
CA VAL A 62 8.91 -11.05 -4.23
C VAL A 62 9.42 -9.69 -4.70
N VAL A 63 8.56 -8.69 -4.69
CA VAL A 63 8.92 -7.31 -5.03
C VAL A 63 9.97 -6.75 -4.07
N GLY A 64 9.83 -7.01 -2.78
CA GLY A 64 10.85 -6.75 -1.77
C GLY A 64 10.81 -5.37 -1.12
N ASP A 65 10.27 -4.36 -1.76
CA ASP A 65 10.23 -3.00 -1.21
C ASP A 65 8.84 -2.59 -0.66
N VAL A 66 7.86 -3.48 -0.71
CA VAL A 66 6.53 -3.22 -0.18
C VAL A 66 6.55 -3.34 1.34
N LYS A 67 6.23 -2.25 2.03
CA LYS A 67 6.17 -2.21 3.50
C LYS A 67 4.76 -2.26 4.03
N CYS A 68 3.78 -1.91 3.20
CA CYS A 68 2.38 -1.84 3.59
C CYS A 68 1.48 -2.21 2.43
N ILE A 69 0.44 -3.00 2.71
CA ILE A 69 -0.63 -3.28 1.76
C ILE A 69 -1.90 -2.64 2.30
N VAL A 70 -2.56 -1.82 1.48
CA VAL A 70 -3.84 -1.19 1.81
C VAL A 70 -4.93 -1.86 0.97
N PHE A 71 -5.89 -2.49 1.64
CA PHE A 71 -7.06 -3.06 0.97
C PHE A 71 -8.11 -1.96 0.81
N VAL A 72 -8.50 -1.69 -0.44
CA VAL A 72 -9.44 -0.60 -0.76
C VAL A 72 -10.88 -1.09 -0.77
N ARG A 73 -11.84 -0.16 -0.85
CA ARG A 73 -13.28 -0.41 -0.90
C ARG A 73 -13.80 -1.18 0.31
N GLY A 74 -13.17 -1.03 1.46
CA GLY A 74 -13.58 -1.72 2.68
C GLY A 74 -13.39 -3.24 2.65
N LYS A 75 -12.61 -3.76 1.71
CA LYS A 75 -12.36 -5.21 1.60
C LYS A 75 -11.55 -5.71 2.80
N ARG A 76 -11.93 -6.88 3.31
CA ARG A 76 -11.19 -7.52 4.39
C ARG A 76 -10.41 -8.72 3.86
N PRO A 77 -9.11 -8.80 4.16
CA PRO A 77 -8.33 -9.98 3.79
C PRO A 77 -8.72 -11.20 4.63
N SER A 78 -8.43 -12.37 4.09
CA SER A 78 -8.63 -13.63 4.83
C SER A 78 -7.67 -13.70 6.01
N THR A 79 -8.00 -14.53 6.99
CA THR A 79 -7.12 -14.78 8.14
C THR A 79 -5.74 -15.26 7.69
N GLU A 80 -5.69 -16.12 6.68
CA GLU A 80 -4.42 -16.61 6.12
C GLU A 80 -3.57 -15.46 5.57
N THR A 81 -4.19 -14.50 4.87
CA THR A 81 -3.50 -13.33 4.34
C THR A 81 -2.88 -12.50 5.47
N VAL A 82 -3.64 -12.28 6.54
CA VAL A 82 -3.16 -11.53 7.71
C VAL A 82 -1.96 -12.23 8.35
N GLU A 83 -2.05 -13.55 8.53
CA GLU A 83 -0.96 -14.33 9.14
C GLU A 83 0.32 -14.29 8.29
N LEU A 84 0.19 -14.43 6.97
CA LEU A 84 1.34 -14.33 6.07
C LEU A 84 2.00 -12.96 6.15
N ALA A 85 1.21 -11.89 6.21
CA ALA A 85 1.73 -10.54 6.31
C ALA A 85 2.50 -10.33 7.63
N LYS A 86 1.98 -10.87 8.72
CA LYS A 86 2.68 -10.81 10.01
C LYS A 86 4.04 -11.50 9.93
N GLU A 87 4.10 -12.68 9.33
CA GLU A 87 5.36 -13.42 9.15
C GLU A 87 6.33 -12.65 8.27
N ALA A 88 5.83 -12.00 7.22
CA ALA A 88 6.65 -11.22 6.28
C ALA A 88 7.06 -9.84 6.83
N GLY A 89 6.48 -9.41 7.93
CA GLY A 89 6.74 -8.08 8.48
C GLY A 89 6.09 -6.95 7.71
N ILE A 90 5.03 -7.23 6.95
CA ILE A 90 4.31 -6.24 6.13
C ILE A 90 3.10 -5.73 6.89
N VAL A 91 2.96 -4.40 6.95
CA VAL A 91 1.81 -3.77 7.59
C VAL A 91 0.58 -3.93 6.69
N LEU A 92 -0.55 -4.30 7.27
CA LEU A 92 -1.82 -4.34 6.56
C LEU A 92 -2.75 -3.27 7.08
N MET A 93 -3.39 -2.56 6.15
CA MET A 93 -4.42 -1.58 6.43
C MET A 93 -5.63 -1.83 5.54
N ARG A 94 -6.76 -1.28 5.95
CA ARG A 94 -8.00 -1.34 5.19
C ARG A 94 -8.62 0.05 5.19
N CYS A 95 -9.05 0.53 4.01
CA CYS A 95 -9.75 1.80 3.91
C CYS A 95 -11.06 1.64 3.14
N LYS A 96 -11.98 2.57 3.35
CA LYS A 96 -13.28 2.53 2.69
C LYS A 96 -13.27 3.10 1.28
N TYR A 97 -12.26 3.90 0.95
CA TYR A 97 -12.21 4.57 -0.35
C TYR A 97 -11.99 3.58 -1.48
N PRO A 98 -12.55 3.85 -2.68
CA PRO A 98 -12.20 3.09 -3.87
C PRO A 98 -10.76 3.40 -4.31
N MET A 99 -10.21 2.56 -5.17
CA MET A 99 -8.81 2.65 -5.62
C MET A 99 -8.44 4.05 -6.10
N PHE A 100 -9.26 4.63 -6.97
CA PHE A 100 -8.98 5.94 -7.56
C PHE A 100 -8.83 7.02 -6.48
N VAL A 101 -9.77 7.06 -5.54
CA VAL A 101 -9.77 8.08 -4.47
C VAL A 101 -8.59 7.85 -3.53
N ALA A 102 -8.35 6.61 -3.13
CA ALA A 102 -7.24 6.29 -2.21
C ALA A 102 -5.90 6.68 -2.82
N CYS A 103 -5.66 6.32 -4.07
CA CYS A 103 -4.43 6.68 -4.78
C CYS A 103 -4.31 8.20 -4.92
N GLY A 104 -5.39 8.87 -5.29
CA GLY A 104 -5.41 10.32 -5.44
C GLY A 104 -5.09 11.06 -4.15
N LEU A 105 -5.64 10.59 -3.03
CA LEU A 105 -5.37 11.20 -1.71
C LEU A 105 -3.90 11.09 -1.34
N LEU A 106 -3.30 9.92 -1.50
CA LEU A 106 -1.89 9.74 -1.18
C LEU A 106 -0.99 10.57 -2.10
N PHE A 107 -1.27 10.57 -3.39
CA PHE A 107 -0.49 11.34 -4.36
C PHE A 107 -0.56 12.84 -4.06
N SER A 108 -1.76 13.37 -3.82
CA SER A 108 -1.96 14.81 -3.57
C SER A 108 -1.35 15.26 -2.24
N ARG A 109 -1.13 14.33 -1.30
CA ARG A 109 -0.52 14.63 0.00
C ARG A 109 0.98 14.39 0.02
N GLY A 110 1.58 14.08 -1.14
CA GLY A 110 3.02 14.05 -1.27
C GLY A 110 3.66 12.67 -1.41
N LEU A 111 2.89 11.59 -1.45
CA LEU A 111 3.47 10.27 -1.71
C LEU A 111 3.64 10.11 -3.23
N VAL A 112 4.69 10.73 -3.75
CA VAL A 112 4.99 10.77 -5.17
C VAL A 112 6.39 10.20 -5.38
N PRO A 113 6.54 9.13 -6.18
CA PRO A 113 7.88 8.61 -6.51
C PRO A 113 8.74 9.70 -7.16
N ASP A 114 10.03 9.66 -6.91
CA ASP A 114 10.97 10.70 -7.36
C ASP A 114 10.90 10.93 -8.87
N GLU A 115 10.73 9.89 -9.67
CA GLU A 115 10.66 9.99 -11.12
C GLU A 115 9.45 10.81 -11.62
N TYR A 116 8.46 11.04 -10.74
CA TYR A 116 7.25 11.82 -11.06
C TYR A 116 7.17 13.15 -10.31
N GLY A 117 8.26 13.57 -9.65
CA GLY A 117 8.26 14.76 -8.82
C GLY A 117 7.84 16.03 -9.56
N GLU A 118 8.18 16.16 -10.85
CA GLU A 118 7.79 17.32 -11.65
C GLU A 118 6.28 17.40 -11.88
N ILE A 119 5.62 16.25 -12.04
CA ILE A 119 4.17 16.20 -12.20
C ILE A 119 3.50 16.68 -10.93
N SER A 120 4.01 16.28 -9.77
CA SER A 120 3.49 16.74 -8.48
C SER A 120 3.55 18.25 -8.34
N ARG A 121 4.59 18.91 -8.84
CA ARG A 121 4.74 20.35 -8.77
C ARG A 121 3.76 21.10 -9.67
N ILE A 122 3.30 20.48 -10.75
CA ILE A 122 2.32 21.06 -11.68
C ILE A 122 0.92 20.97 -11.11
N LEU A 123 0.63 19.96 -10.35
CA LEU A 123 -0.69 19.75 -9.76
C LEU A 123 -0.90 20.63 -8.53
#